data_8228f470881f0423e90a9c35454a320e
#
_entry.id   8228f470881f0423e90a9c35454a320e
#
_cell.length_a   1.000
_cell.length_b   1.000
_cell.length_c   1.000
_cell.angle_alpha   90.00
_cell.angle_beta   90.00
_cell.angle_gamma   90.00
#
_symmetry.space_group_name_H-M   'P 1'
#
loop_
_entity.id
_entity.type
_entity.pdbx_description
1 polymer ?
#
loop_
_entity_poly.entity_id
_entity_poly.type
_entity_poly.pdbx_seq_one_letter_code
_entity_poly.pdbx_strand_id
1 'polypeptide(L)'
;MKKLSIFAVALAAVAFAACTGNKPQIEQNGTDSVKSFEQEQIEENIKVQMDSLAAEFGKLKALPILKDQNGNVILSDEEKQVKPDYLLNPSAIEDAITLPGKYRILSALSIDKQIAIAYDMPTDEYDEAIAKLSADINDPSFKVLDNTDSAFETSSKLYDAMEENGRINFFWQMAASALIEQLYITTQNTDKFIAAFDDNAAESVTYRIVLLQDAIERLSAYDPEVKPISDAIEPLKVLNAITVDQFKSQLEECKEQIAASRKILLN
;
A
#
# COMPACT_ATOMS: atom_id res chain seq x y z
N MET A 1 19.05 -36.09 -22.18
CA MET A 1 17.77 -36.53 -21.63
C MET A 1 17.91 -36.54 -20.12
N LYS A 2 17.52 -35.46 -19.43
CA LYS A 2 17.49 -35.36 -17.97
C LYS A 2 16.03 -35.30 -17.53
N LYS A 3 15.68 -36.24 -16.66
CA LYS A 3 14.31 -36.46 -16.16
C LYS A 3 13.93 -35.32 -15.19
N LEU A 4 12.84 -34.60 -15.47
CA LEU A 4 12.16 -33.73 -14.51
C LEU A 4 11.41 -34.64 -13.53
N SER A 5 11.72 -34.49 -12.24
CA SER A 5 10.93 -35.06 -11.15
C SER A 5 9.84 -34.05 -10.76
N ILE A 6 8.59 -34.45 -10.99
CA ILE A 6 7.40 -33.73 -10.57
C ILE A 6 7.16 -34.12 -9.11
N PHE A 7 7.27 -33.17 -8.20
CA PHE A 7 6.81 -33.34 -6.81
C PHE A 7 5.30 -33.01 -6.76
N ALA A 8 4.50 -34.05 -6.61
CA ALA A 8 3.08 -33.93 -6.30
C ALA A 8 2.94 -33.66 -4.80
N VAL A 9 2.45 -32.49 -4.44
CA VAL A 9 2.04 -32.18 -3.05
C VAL A 9 0.61 -32.67 -2.87
N ALA A 10 0.44 -33.69 -2.05
CA ALA A 10 -0.86 -34.21 -1.66
C ALA A 10 -1.51 -33.29 -0.64
N LEU A 11 -2.67 -32.70 -0.99
CA LEU A 11 -3.56 -32.02 -0.05
C LEU A 11 -4.24 -33.09 0.82
N ALA A 12 -3.92 -33.12 2.12
CA ALA A 12 -4.68 -33.86 3.11
C ALA A 12 -5.82 -32.97 3.63
N ALA A 13 -7.03 -33.25 3.21
CA ALA A 13 -8.24 -32.66 3.81
C ALA A 13 -8.48 -33.30 5.19
N VAL A 14 -8.35 -32.50 6.25
CA VAL A 14 -8.73 -32.90 7.60
C VAL A 14 -10.16 -32.43 7.87
N ALA A 15 -11.09 -33.39 7.98
CA ALA A 15 -12.47 -33.15 8.36
C ALA A 15 -12.53 -32.89 9.88
N PHE A 16 -12.97 -31.73 10.31
CA PHE A 16 -13.29 -31.44 11.72
C PHE A 16 -14.67 -31.96 12.07
N ALA A 17 -14.71 -32.94 12.96
CA ALA A 17 -15.95 -33.38 13.64
C ALA A 17 -16.29 -32.36 14.73
N ALA A 18 -17.51 -31.82 14.66
CA ALA A 18 -18.07 -30.95 15.68
C ALA A 18 -18.36 -31.72 16.95
N CYS A 19 -17.72 -31.36 18.07
CA CYS A 19 -18.19 -31.70 19.41
C CYS A 19 -18.77 -30.47 20.09
N THR A 20 -20.08 -30.49 20.30
CA THR A 20 -20.83 -29.56 21.15
C THR A 20 -20.47 -29.77 22.62
N GLY A 21 -20.00 -28.75 23.31
CA GLY A 21 -19.75 -28.77 24.75
C GLY A 21 -19.34 -27.42 25.31
N ASN A 22 -20.24 -26.86 26.12
CA ASN A 22 -20.10 -25.80 27.15
C ASN A 22 -18.98 -24.75 27.00
N LYS A 23 -19.41 -23.50 26.81
CA LYS A 23 -18.55 -22.30 26.95
C LYS A 23 -18.12 -22.08 28.41
N PRO A 24 -16.82 -21.97 28.71
CA PRO A 24 -16.35 -21.19 29.82
C PRO A 24 -16.15 -19.73 29.41
N GLN A 25 -16.63 -18.80 30.23
CA GLN A 25 -16.23 -17.40 30.17
C GLN A 25 -14.72 -17.32 30.40
N ILE A 26 -13.99 -16.76 29.42
CA ILE A 26 -12.58 -16.48 29.57
C ILE A 26 -12.46 -14.99 29.92
N GLU A 27 -12.04 -14.74 31.16
CA GLU A 27 -11.54 -13.44 31.61
C GLU A 27 -10.32 -13.06 30.76
N GLN A 28 -10.34 -11.82 30.24
CA GLN A 28 -9.20 -11.19 29.56
C GLN A 28 -8.11 -10.90 30.61
N ASN A 29 -7.21 -11.84 30.80
CA ASN A 29 -5.90 -11.58 31.40
C ASN A 29 -4.84 -11.90 30.36
N GLY A 30 -3.98 -10.89 30.06
CA GLY A 30 -2.89 -11.01 29.11
C GLY A 30 -1.97 -12.18 29.43
N THR A 31 -2.08 -13.21 28.63
CA THR A 31 -1.10 -14.28 28.53
C THR A 31 -0.72 -14.38 27.06
N ASP A 32 0.57 -14.25 26.76
CA ASP A 32 1.15 -14.64 25.49
C ASP A 32 0.60 -16.03 25.14
N SER A 33 -0.33 -16.08 24.20
CA SER A 33 -0.84 -17.35 23.70
C SER A 33 0.31 -18.01 22.94
N VAL A 34 0.83 -19.09 23.46
CA VAL A 34 1.84 -19.93 22.77
C VAL A 34 1.21 -20.34 21.44
N LYS A 35 1.73 -19.79 20.34
CA LYS A 35 1.30 -20.14 18.99
C LYS A 35 1.51 -21.63 18.75
N SER A 36 0.63 -22.26 18.00
CA SER A 36 0.85 -23.66 17.62
C SER A 36 2.01 -23.72 16.60
N PHE A 37 2.73 -24.84 16.58
CA PHE A 37 3.81 -25.07 15.61
C PHE A 37 3.35 -24.88 14.15
N GLU A 38 2.11 -25.19 13.84
CA GLU A 38 1.51 -24.97 12.52
C GLU A 38 1.34 -23.46 12.21
N GLN A 39 0.93 -22.66 13.20
CA GLN A 39 0.83 -21.21 13.06
C GLN A 39 2.19 -20.57 12.85
N GLU A 40 3.21 -21.01 13.58
CA GLU A 40 4.59 -20.54 13.41
C GLU A 40 5.12 -20.88 12.02
N GLN A 41 4.89 -22.08 11.51
CA GLN A 41 5.31 -22.47 10.16
C GLN A 41 4.57 -21.70 9.06
N ILE A 42 3.29 -21.42 9.22
CA ILE A 42 2.52 -20.62 8.26
C ILE A 42 3.08 -19.20 8.24
N GLU A 43 3.28 -18.59 9.40
CA GLU A 43 3.85 -17.25 9.51
C GLU A 43 5.25 -17.16 8.91
N GLU A 44 6.12 -18.15 9.14
CA GLU A 44 7.47 -18.19 8.57
C GLU A 44 7.44 -18.34 7.03
N ASN A 45 6.55 -19.16 6.49
CA ASN A 45 6.39 -19.30 5.03
C ASN A 45 5.87 -18.02 4.38
N ILE A 46 4.90 -17.35 5.02
CA ILE A 46 4.38 -16.06 4.56
C ILE A 46 5.51 -15.03 4.57
N LYS A 47 6.27 -14.96 5.66
CA LYS A 47 7.39 -14.05 5.82
C LYS A 47 8.39 -14.19 4.68
N VAL A 48 8.90 -15.37 4.39
CA VAL A 48 9.86 -15.62 3.31
C VAL A 48 9.33 -15.15 1.94
N GLN A 49 8.03 -15.34 1.69
CA GLN A 49 7.40 -14.88 0.45
C GLN A 49 7.27 -13.36 0.42
N MET A 50 6.87 -12.74 1.53
CA MET A 50 6.73 -11.28 1.64
C MET A 50 8.07 -10.57 1.55
N ASP A 51 9.14 -11.11 2.15
CA ASP A 51 10.50 -10.58 2.07
C ASP A 51 11.00 -10.53 0.61
N SER A 52 10.74 -11.60 -0.15
CA SER A 52 11.09 -11.66 -1.56
C SER A 52 10.36 -10.60 -2.38
N LEU A 53 9.05 -10.43 -2.14
CA LEU A 53 8.25 -9.40 -2.84
C LEU A 53 8.67 -7.99 -2.44
N ALA A 54 8.96 -7.75 -1.15
CA ALA A 54 9.42 -6.45 -0.67
C ALA A 54 10.78 -6.05 -1.25
N ALA A 55 11.71 -7.01 -1.38
CA ALA A 55 13.01 -6.77 -1.99
C ALA A 55 12.90 -6.36 -3.46
N GLU A 56 11.98 -6.96 -4.22
CA GLU A 56 11.71 -6.53 -5.60
C GLU A 56 10.97 -5.20 -5.66
N PHE A 57 9.93 -5.02 -4.83
CA PHE A 57 9.15 -3.79 -4.74
C PHE A 57 10.00 -2.57 -4.40
N GLY A 58 10.96 -2.71 -3.48
CA GLY A 58 11.89 -1.65 -3.09
C GLY A 58 12.85 -1.20 -4.20
N LYS A 59 13.08 -2.01 -5.23
CA LYS A 59 13.93 -1.65 -6.39
C LYS A 59 13.19 -0.79 -7.43
N LEU A 60 11.86 -0.75 -7.38
CA LEU A 60 11.05 -0.09 -8.39
C LEU A 60 10.88 1.40 -8.07
N LYS A 61 10.93 2.21 -9.10
CA LYS A 61 10.70 3.66 -8.97
C LYS A 61 9.24 3.91 -8.55
N ALA A 62 9.07 4.88 -7.65
CA ALA A 62 7.75 5.43 -7.33
C ALA A 62 7.20 6.21 -8.53
N LEU A 63 5.87 6.43 -8.51
CA LEU A 63 5.22 7.29 -9.51
C LEU A 63 5.77 8.72 -9.37
N PRO A 64 6.43 9.29 -10.40
CA PRO A 64 6.97 10.65 -10.35
C PRO A 64 5.85 11.67 -10.55
N ILE A 65 5.03 11.88 -9.51
CA ILE A 65 3.95 12.86 -9.60
C ILE A 65 4.53 14.27 -9.54
N LEU A 66 4.19 15.10 -10.55
CA LEU A 66 4.58 16.51 -10.67
C LEU A 66 6.08 16.81 -10.55
N LYS A 67 6.93 15.84 -10.84
CA LYS A 67 8.40 16.03 -10.83
C LYS A 67 9.00 15.65 -12.18
N ASP A 68 10.02 16.41 -12.60
CA ASP A 68 10.85 16.06 -13.74
C ASP A 68 11.84 14.93 -13.39
N GLN A 69 12.66 14.53 -14.36
CA GLN A 69 13.70 13.50 -14.18
C GLN A 69 14.77 13.89 -13.15
N ASN A 70 14.89 15.18 -12.82
CA ASN A 70 15.82 15.69 -11.81
C ASN A 70 15.15 15.86 -10.44
N GLY A 71 13.84 15.56 -10.33
CA GLY A 71 13.07 15.70 -9.11
C GLY A 71 12.52 17.11 -8.87
N ASN A 72 12.65 18.04 -9.84
CA ASN A 72 12.09 19.38 -9.71
C ASN A 72 10.60 19.39 -10.01
N VAL A 73 9.85 20.22 -9.27
CA VAL A 73 8.42 20.41 -9.53
C VAL A 73 8.22 21.05 -10.90
N ILE A 74 7.34 20.44 -11.73
CA ILE A 74 7.08 20.86 -13.12
C ILE A 74 5.94 21.86 -13.26
N LEU A 75 5.32 22.30 -12.15
CA LEU A 75 4.23 23.28 -12.16
C LEU A 75 4.77 24.70 -12.40
N SER A 76 4.13 25.43 -13.33
CA SER A 76 4.35 26.87 -13.46
C SER A 76 3.69 27.65 -12.32
N ASP A 77 4.08 28.93 -12.16
CA ASP A 77 3.48 29.79 -11.13
C ASP A 77 1.97 30.00 -11.35
N GLU A 78 1.50 30.04 -12.61
CA GLU A 78 0.10 30.15 -12.95
C GLU A 78 -0.67 28.88 -12.56
N GLU A 79 -0.07 27.72 -12.79
CA GLU A 79 -0.68 26.43 -12.45
C GLU A 79 -0.80 26.24 -10.93
N LYS A 80 0.17 26.73 -10.17
CA LYS A 80 0.13 26.71 -8.71
C LYS A 80 -0.97 27.59 -8.11
N GLN A 81 -1.52 28.55 -8.87
CA GLN A 81 -2.66 29.36 -8.41
C GLN A 81 -3.97 28.56 -8.39
N VAL A 82 -4.09 27.51 -9.24
CA VAL A 82 -5.26 26.64 -9.27
C VAL A 82 -5.04 25.50 -8.28
N LYS A 83 -5.50 25.70 -7.04
CA LYS A 83 -5.33 24.69 -5.99
C LYS A 83 -6.18 23.45 -6.29
N PRO A 84 -5.63 22.23 -6.14
CA PRO A 84 -6.36 20.98 -6.31
C PRO A 84 -7.45 20.84 -5.24
N ASP A 85 -8.66 20.46 -5.64
CA ASP A 85 -9.82 20.21 -4.78
C ASP A 85 -10.07 18.69 -4.55
N TYR A 86 -9.24 17.85 -5.17
CA TYR A 86 -9.35 16.40 -5.12
C TYR A 86 -8.49 15.75 -4.02
N LEU A 87 -7.66 16.52 -3.33
CA LEU A 87 -6.84 16.02 -2.23
C LEU A 87 -7.70 15.61 -1.04
N LEU A 88 -7.23 14.61 -0.30
CA LEU A 88 -7.88 14.17 0.93
C LEU A 88 -7.82 15.29 1.98
N ASN A 89 -8.98 15.62 2.57
CA ASN A 89 -9.02 16.58 3.65
C ASN A 89 -8.30 16.00 4.88
N PRO A 90 -7.39 16.73 5.53
CA PRO A 90 -6.74 16.30 6.77
C PRO A 90 -7.70 15.81 7.86
N SER A 91 -8.94 16.33 7.91
CA SER A 91 -9.96 15.83 8.85
C SER A 91 -10.42 14.40 8.63
N ALA A 92 -10.07 13.77 7.49
CA ALA A 92 -10.35 12.35 7.23
C ALA A 92 -9.78 11.40 8.29
N ILE A 93 -8.83 11.87 9.11
CA ILE A 93 -8.33 11.09 10.26
C ILE A 93 -9.43 10.77 11.29
N GLU A 94 -10.52 11.55 11.33
CA GLU A 94 -11.63 11.34 12.25
C GLU A 94 -12.47 10.12 11.87
N ASP A 95 -12.45 9.73 10.58
CA ASP A 95 -13.13 8.56 10.05
C ASP A 95 -12.28 7.29 10.20
N ALA A 96 -10.99 7.40 10.52
CA ALA A 96 -10.06 6.30 10.70
C ALA A 96 -10.29 5.57 12.04
N ILE A 97 -11.34 4.76 12.14
CA ILE A 97 -11.73 4.10 13.40
C ILE A 97 -10.87 2.86 13.66
N THR A 98 -10.53 2.10 12.63
CA THR A 98 -9.77 0.85 12.76
C THR A 98 -8.27 1.10 12.65
N LEU A 99 -7.47 0.23 13.29
CA LEU A 99 -6.01 0.32 13.19
C LEU A 99 -5.54 0.22 11.73
N PRO A 100 -6.00 -0.77 10.90
CA PRO A 100 -5.67 -0.81 9.49
C PRO A 100 -6.07 0.45 8.72
N GLY A 101 -7.25 1.02 9.00
CA GLY A 101 -7.72 2.27 8.40
C GLY A 101 -6.78 3.45 8.71
N LYS A 102 -6.29 3.54 9.95
CA LYS A 102 -5.31 4.58 10.34
C LYS A 102 -4.02 4.50 9.53
N TYR A 103 -3.48 3.30 9.31
CA TYR A 103 -2.28 3.12 8.48
C TYR A 103 -2.52 3.54 7.02
N ARG A 104 -3.69 3.19 6.45
CA ARG A 104 -4.03 3.55 5.07
C ARG A 104 -4.21 5.05 4.89
N ILE A 105 -4.95 5.71 5.80
CA ILE A 105 -5.15 7.17 5.75
C ILE A 105 -3.84 7.91 5.98
N LEU A 106 -2.99 7.46 6.91
CA LEU A 106 -1.66 8.03 7.12
C LEU A 106 -0.84 8.05 5.82
N SER A 107 -0.88 6.94 5.09
CA SER A 107 -0.14 6.80 3.83
C SER A 107 -0.71 7.73 2.74
N ALA A 108 -2.03 7.80 2.58
CA ALA A 108 -2.68 8.68 1.60
C ALA A 108 -2.41 10.16 1.90
N LEU A 109 -2.58 10.60 3.15
CA LEU A 109 -2.28 11.99 3.57
C LEU A 109 -0.82 12.36 3.33
N SER A 110 0.10 11.40 3.46
CA SER A 110 1.53 11.64 3.17
C SER A 110 1.77 11.90 1.67
N ILE A 111 1.02 11.25 0.78
CA ILE A 111 1.05 11.53 -0.66
C ILE A 111 0.44 12.90 -0.96
N ASP A 112 -0.74 13.19 -0.40
CA ASP A 112 -1.44 14.46 -0.64
C ASP A 112 -0.64 15.67 -0.13
N LYS A 113 0.03 15.52 1.02
CA LYS A 113 0.96 16.54 1.51
C LYS A 113 2.06 16.86 0.50
N GLN A 114 2.63 15.86 -0.19
CA GLN A 114 3.65 16.10 -1.22
C GLN A 114 3.07 16.88 -2.40
N ILE A 115 1.82 16.62 -2.77
CA ILE A 115 1.13 17.38 -3.82
C ILE A 115 0.86 18.81 -3.33
N ALA A 116 0.38 18.97 -2.10
CA ALA A 116 0.16 20.30 -1.51
C ALA A 116 1.44 21.14 -1.52
N ILE A 117 2.60 20.56 -1.17
CA ILE A 117 3.92 21.21 -1.27
C ILE A 117 4.22 21.62 -2.71
N ALA A 118 3.97 20.76 -3.69
CA ALA A 118 4.23 21.07 -5.11
C ALA A 118 3.38 22.24 -5.62
N TYR A 119 2.20 22.46 -5.05
CA TYR A 119 1.30 23.58 -5.34
C TYR A 119 1.52 24.80 -4.44
N ASP A 120 2.58 24.84 -3.64
CA ASP A 120 2.84 25.91 -2.66
C ASP A 120 1.62 26.15 -1.74
N MET A 121 0.95 25.07 -1.32
CA MET A 121 -0.15 25.12 -0.33
C MET A 121 0.39 25.04 1.10
N PRO A 122 -0.31 25.61 2.10
CA PRO A 122 -0.02 25.35 3.50
C PRO A 122 -0.12 23.85 3.81
N THR A 123 0.80 23.32 4.61
CA THR A 123 0.83 21.89 4.99
C THR A 123 0.63 21.66 6.48
N ASP A 124 0.44 22.71 7.27
CA ASP A 124 0.33 22.61 8.72
C ASP A 124 -0.77 21.62 9.17
N GLU A 125 -1.94 21.66 8.52
CA GLU A 125 -3.04 20.75 8.82
C GLU A 125 -2.70 19.27 8.46
N TYR A 126 -1.95 19.04 7.39
CA TYR A 126 -1.44 17.69 7.05
C TYR A 126 -0.42 17.22 8.08
N ASP A 127 0.49 18.11 8.50
CA ASP A 127 1.51 17.79 9.50
C ASP A 127 0.88 17.41 10.84
N GLU A 128 -0.12 18.17 11.28
CA GLU A 128 -0.87 17.91 12.51
C GLU A 128 -1.64 16.57 12.41
N ALA A 129 -2.32 16.31 11.29
CA ALA A 129 -3.07 15.09 11.06
C ALA A 129 -2.18 13.86 11.04
N ILE A 130 -1.05 13.92 10.30
CA ILE A 130 -0.06 12.85 10.20
C ILE A 130 0.56 12.58 11.58
N ALA A 131 0.95 13.62 12.33
CA ALA A 131 1.51 13.48 13.66
C ALA A 131 0.50 12.84 14.64
N LYS A 132 -0.77 13.26 14.59
CA LYS A 132 -1.85 12.69 15.42
C LYS A 132 -2.07 11.21 15.10
N LEU A 133 -2.20 10.85 13.81
CA LEU A 133 -2.35 9.45 13.40
C LEU A 133 -1.14 8.59 13.81
N SER A 134 0.07 9.08 13.59
CA SER A 134 1.29 8.36 13.98
C SER A 134 1.34 8.12 15.50
N ALA A 135 0.93 9.11 16.30
CA ALA A 135 0.85 8.97 17.76
C ALA A 135 -0.26 7.97 18.17
N ASP A 136 -1.41 7.99 17.49
CA ASP A 136 -2.53 7.09 17.76
C ASP A 136 -2.21 5.63 17.38
N ILE A 137 -1.48 5.41 16.29
CA ILE A 137 -1.01 4.10 15.86
C ILE A 137 0.07 3.59 16.82
N ASN A 138 0.93 4.49 17.29
CA ASN A 138 2.03 4.21 18.21
C ASN A 138 2.92 3.04 17.76
N ASP A 139 3.27 3.02 16.46
CA ASP A 139 4.15 1.99 15.89
C ASP A 139 5.61 2.44 15.97
N PRO A 140 6.48 1.69 16.69
CA PRO A 140 7.90 2.02 16.79
C PRO A 140 8.62 2.01 15.43
N SER A 141 8.07 1.33 14.41
CA SER A 141 8.62 1.29 13.06
C SER A 141 8.66 2.66 12.38
N PHE A 142 7.78 3.58 12.79
CA PHE A 142 7.73 4.92 12.18
C PHE A 142 8.94 5.82 12.49
N LYS A 143 9.78 5.43 13.45
CA LYS A 143 11.04 6.16 13.74
C LYS A 143 11.98 6.22 12.55
N VAL A 144 11.85 5.30 11.59
CA VAL A 144 12.66 5.33 10.37
C VAL A 144 12.21 6.42 9.39
N LEU A 145 10.96 6.92 9.55
CA LEU A 145 10.40 7.98 8.70
C LEU A 145 10.90 9.37 9.09
N ASP A 146 11.31 9.57 10.34
CA ASP A 146 11.74 10.87 10.87
C ASP A 146 13.04 11.39 10.21
N ASN A 147 13.78 10.53 9.52
CA ASN A 147 15.10 10.83 8.98
C ASN A 147 15.15 10.90 7.45
N THR A 148 14.01 10.96 6.76
CA THR A 148 14.00 10.85 5.29
C THR A 148 13.07 11.85 4.61
N ASP A 149 13.62 12.49 3.57
CA ASP A 149 12.88 13.45 2.74
C ASP A 149 11.91 12.80 1.76
N SER A 150 11.89 11.45 1.63
CA SER A 150 10.96 10.75 0.75
C SER A 150 10.45 9.44 1.36
N ALA A 151 9.12 9.29 1.41
CA ALA A 151 8.44 8.09 1.90
C ALA A 151 8.77 6.81 1.10
N PHE A 152 9.35 6.93 -0.09
CA PHE A 152 9.65 5.80 -0.98
C PHE A 152 11.09 5.33 -0.94
N GLU A 153 12.06 6.21 -0.67
CA GLU A 153 13.44 5.79 -0.39
C GLU A 153 13.54 5.01 0.92
N THR A 154 12.54 5.20 1.78
CA THR A 154 12.40 4.49 3.06
C THR A 154 11.61 3.19 2.98
N SER A 155 11.06 2.82 1.82
CA SER A 155 10.16 1.67 1.76
C SER A 155 10.81 0.37 2.25
N SER A 156 12.07 0.11 1.93
CA SER A 156 12.78 -1.08 2.44
C SER A 156 13.06 -0.98 3.94
N LYS A 157 13.51 0.17 4.43
CA LYS A 157 13.77 0.38 5.87
C LYS A 157 12.50 0.31 6.70
N LEU A 158 11.40 0.86 6.17
CA LEU A 158 10.11 0.77 6.82
C LEU A 158 9.60 -0.66 6.83
N TYR A 159 9.78 -1.40 5.73
CA TYR A 159 9.43 -2.81 5.67
C TYR A 159 10.18 -3.61 6.73
N ASP A 160 11.51 -3.49 6.77
CA ASP A 160 12.36 -4.19 7.74
C ASP A 160 11.93 -3.87 9.19
N ALA A 161 11.68 -2.59 9.50
CA ALA A 161 11.25 -2.17 10.82
C ALA A 161 9.83 -2.69 11.17
N MET A 162 8.91 -2.69 10.21
CA MET A 162 7.56 -3.23 10.42
C MET A 162 7.56 -4.76 10.52
N GLU A 163 8.46 -5.43 9.82
CA GLU A 163 8.70 -6.86 9.97
C GLU A 163 9.17 -7.20 11.39
N GLU A 164 10.20 -6.51 11.89
CA GLU A 164 10.71 -6.70 13.25
C GLU A 164 9.63 -6.50 14.33
N ASN A 165 8.64 -5.67 14.06
CA ASN A 165 7.52 -5.38 14.96
C ASN A 165 6.26 -6.21 14.67
N GLY A 166 6.30 -7.18 13.73
CA GLY A 166 5.16 -8.03 13.39
C GLY A 166 4.03 -7.28 12.68
N ARG A 167 4.37 -6.26 11.86
CA ARG A 167 3.42 -5.33 11.20
C ARG A 167 3.44 -5.41 9.68
N ILE A 168 3.92 -6.51 9.10
CA ILE A 168 4.06 -6.67 7.64
C ILE A 168 2.74 -6.44 6.88
N ASN A 169 1.61 -6.92 7.41
CA ASN A 169 0.30 -6.72 6.79
C ASN A 169 -0.05 -5.23 6.67
N PHE A 170 0.33 -4.41 7.64
CA PHE A 170 0.09 -2.96 7.57
C PHE A 170 1.01 -2.26 6.57
N PHE A 171 2.26 -2.71 6.43
CA PHE A 171 3.14 -2.20 5.38
C PHE A 171 2.47 -2.32 3.99
N TRP A 172 1.97 -3.49 3.64
CA TRP A 172 1.35 -3.72 2.35
C TRP A 172 0.04 -2.95 2.17
N GLN A 173 -0.75 -2.77 3.24
CA GLN A 173 -1.94 -1.92 3.21
C GLN A 173 -1.59 -0.44 3.00
N MET A 174 -0.53 0.05 3.65
CA MET A 174 0.01 1.40 3.41
C MET A 174 0.48 1.57 1.96
N ALA A 175 1.22 0.57 1.44
CA ALA A 175 1.70 0.59 0.06
C ALA A 175 0.54 0.59 -0.96
N ALA A 176 -0.53 -0.18 -0.70
CA ALA A 176 -1.73 -0.18 -1.52
C ALA A 176 -2.42 1.18 -1.51
N SER A 177 -2.61 1.77 -0.33
CA SER A 177 -3.23 3.09 -0.19
C SER A 177 -2.42 4.19 -0.87
N ALA A 178 -1.10 4.20 -0.67
CA ALA A 178 -0.21 5.16 -1.34
C ALA A 178 -0.26 5.05 -2.86
N LEU A 179 -0.23 3.82 -3.40
CA LEU A 179 -0.28 3.61 -4.85
C LEU A 179 -1.63 4.05 -5.42
N ILE A 180 -2.74 3.68 -4.79
CA ILE A 180 -4.08 4.08 -5.23
C ILE A 180 -4.25 5.59 -5.17
N GLU A 181 -3.76 6.27 -4.12
CA GLU A 181 -3.79 7.72 -4.02
C GLU A 181 -2.98 8.37 -5.15
N GLN A 182 -1.77 7.88 -5.41
CA GLN A 182 -0.95 8.35 -6.54
C GLN A 182 -1.64 8.15 -7.89
N LEU A 183 -2.24 6.98 -8.14
CA LEU A 183 -2.99 6.72 -9.38
C LEU A 183 -4.20 7.63 -9.49
N TYR A 184 -4.97 7.81 -8.41
CA TYR A 184 -6.12 8.68 -8.37
C TYR A 184 -5.76 10.14 -8.71
N ILE A 185 -4.73 10.67 -8.05
CA ILE A 185 -4.21 12.01 -8.33
C ILE A 185 -3.77 12.11 -9.79
N THR A 186 -3.08 11.09 -10.30
CA THR A 186 -2.62 11.07 -11.69
C THR A 186 -3.79 11.14 -12.68
N THR A 187 -4.93 10.50 -12.39
CA THR A 187 -6.13 10.57 -13.23
C THR A 187 -6.80 11.94 -13.28
N GLN A 188 -6.47 12.87 -12.38
CA GLN A 188 -7.05 14.21 -12.38
C GLN A 188 -6.47 15.08 -13.52
N ASN A 189 -5.22 14.82 -13.92
CA ASN A 189 -4.60 15.42 -15.11
C ASN A 189 -3.43 14.53 -15.58
N THR A 190 -3.78 13.46 -16.30
CA THR A 190 -2.85 12.41 -16.70
C THR A 190 -1.63 12.96 -17.45
N ASP A 191 -1.84 13.80 -18.46
CA ASP A 191 -0.75 14.35 -19.27
C ASP A 191 0.28 15.12 -18.44
N LYS A 192 -0.19 15.85 -17.43
CA LYS A 192 0.67 16.64 -16.57
C LYS A 192 1.42 15.76 -15.58
N PHE A 193 0.71 14.89 -14.88
CA PHE A 193 1.30 14.08 -13.80
C PHE A 193 2.30 13.04 -14.30
N ILE A 194 2.21 12.63 -15.56
CA ILE A 194 3.16 11.71 -16.20
C ILE A 194 4.00 12.37 -17.31
N ALA A 195 4.10 13.70 -17.32
CA ALA A 195 4.91 14.44 -18.30
C ALA A 195 6.40 14.04 -18.31
N ALA A 196 6.90 13.57 -17.17
CA ALA A 196 8.29 13.11 -17.01
C ALA A 196 8.47 11.59 -17.19
N PHE A 197 7.39 10.85 -17.52
CA PHE A 197 7.50 9.41 -17.75
C PHE A 197 8.24 9.11 -19.05
N ASP A 198 9.05 8.07 -18.99
CA ASP A 198 9.51 7.28 -20.10
C ASP A 198 8.92 5.85 -20.02
N ASP A 199 9.15 5.05 -21.04
CA ASP A 199 8.63 3.67 -21.08
C ASP A 199 9.16 2.83 -19.91
N ASN A 200 10.39 3.06 -19.44
CA ASN A 200 10.94 2.38 -18.27
C ASN A 200 10.18 2.76 -16.97
N ALA A 201 9.74 4.02 -16.86
CA ALA A 201 8.93 4.44 -15.72
C ALA A 201 7.54 3.80 -15.77
N ALA A 202 6.91 3.72 -16.95
CA ALA A 202 5.62 3.07 -17.13
C ALA A 202 5.70 1.57 -16.78
N GLU A 203 6.70 0.85 -17.30
CA GLU A 203 6.96 -0.55 -16.97
C GLU A 203 7.22 -0.76 -15.47
N SER A 204 8.03 0.11 -14.85
CA SER A 204 8.34 0.05 -13.41
C SER A 204 7.10 0.21 -12.55
N VAL A 205 6.22 1.17 -12.86
CA VAL A 205 4.95 1.36 -12.13
C VAL A 205 4.02 0.17 -12.32
N THR A 206 3.90 -0.33 -13.55
CA THR A 206 3.11 -1.53 -13.84
C THR A 206 3.59 -2.73 -13.03
N TYR A 207 4.90 -2.97 -13.01
CA TYR A 207 5.46 -4.08 -12.24
C TYR A 207 5.23 -3.90 -10.73
N ARG A 208 5.29 -2.67 -10.24
CA ARG A 208 4.96 -2.33 -8.85
C ARG A 208 3.51 -2.67 -8.51
N ILE A 209 2.56 -2.38 -9.41
CA ILE A 209 1.15 -2.76 -9.26
C ILE A 209 1.01 -4.28 -9.14
N VAL A 210 1.66 -5.03 -10.04
CA VAL A 210 1.61 -6.50 -10.05
C VAL A 210 2.17 -7.10 -8.75
N LEU A 211 3.32 -6.61 -8.27
CA LEU A 211 3.91 -7.09 -7.01
C LEU A 211 3.02 -6.79 -5.81
N LEU A 212 2.42 -5.60 -5.78
CA LEU A 212 1.50 -5.22 -4.71
C LEU A 212 0.26 -6.12 -4.70
N GLN A 213 -0.33 -6.39 -5.87
CA GLN A 213 -1.48 -7.28 -5.98
C GLN A 213 -1.14 -8.69 -5.52
N ASP A 214 0.01 -9.24 -5.92
CA ASP A 214 0.45 -10.57 -5.47
C ASP A 214 0.64 -10.61 -3.95
N ALA A 215 1.27 -9.59 -3.36
CA ALA A 215 1.46 -9.50 -1.92
C ALA A 215 0.13 -9.45 -1.16
N ILE A 216 -0.79 -8.58 -1.57
CA ILE A 216 -2.10 -8.42 -0.93
C ILE A 216 -2.97 -9.67 -1.11
N GLU A 217 -2.95 -10.31 -2.28
CA GLU A 217 -3.68 -11.56 -2.53
C GLU A 217 -3.20 -12.67 -1.60
N ARG A 218 -1.88 -12.85 -1.45
CA ARG A 218 -1.29 -13.82 -0.52
C ARG A 218 -1.66 -13.54 0.93
N LEU A 219 -1.56 -12.29 1.37
CA LEU A 219 -1.94 -11.90 2.72
C LEU A 219 -3.43 -12.14 2.98
N SER A 220 -4.30 -11.89 2.01
CA SER A 220 -5.75 -12.09 2.15
C SER A 220 -6.15 -13.55 2.40
N ALA A 221 -5.28 -14.51 2.03
CA ALA A 221 -5.50 -15.93 2.33
C ALA A 221 -5.33 -16.26 3.82
N TYR A 222 -4.60 -15.44 4.56
CA TYR A 222 -4.30 -15.66 5.98
C TYR A 222 -4.96 -14.64 6.90
N ASP A 223 -5.20 -13.42 6.40
CA ASP A 223 -5.83 -12.33 7.14
C ASP A 223 -7.12 -11.89 6.42
N PRO A 224 -8.30 -12.29 6.93
CA PRO A 224 -9.58 -11.90 6.34
C PRO A 224 -9.81 -10.37 6.29
N GLU A 225 -9.14 -9.58 7.14
CA GLU A 225 -9.24 -8.12 7.13
C GLU A 225 -8.55 -7.50 5.89
N VAL A 226 -7.63 -8.24 5.26
CA VAL A 226 -6.96 -7.83 4.01
C VAL A 226 -7.81 -8.13 2.77
N LYS A 227 -8.78 -9.05 2.85
CA LYS A 227 -9.61 -9.44 1.70
C LYS A 227 -10.31 -8.27 1.01
N PRO A 228 -10.94 -7.31 1.72
CA PRO A 228 -11.54 -6.14 1.07
C PRO A 228 -10.53 -5.28 0.30
N ILE A 229 -9.27 -5.24 0.75
CA ILE A 229 -8.20 -4.52 0.07
C ILE A 229 -7.81 -5.24 -1.23
N SER A 230 -7.67 -6.57 -1.16
CA SER A 230 -7.42 -7.42 -2.33
C SER A 230 -8.49 -7.23 -3.41
N ASP A 231 -9.76 -7.27 -3.00
CA ASP A 231 -10.89 -7.07 -3.91
C ASP A 231 -10.94 -5.64 -4.49
N ALA A 232 -10.54 -4.64 -3.70
CA ALA A 232 -10.51 -3.24 -4.13
C ALA A 232 -9.46 -2.98 -5.21
N ILE A 233 -8.28 -3.62 -5.14
CA ILE A 233 -7.19 -3.41 -6.10
C ILE A 233 -7.20 -4.40 -7.28
N GLU A 234 -8.03 -5.43 -7.23
CA GLU A 234 -8.15 -6.43 -8.30
C GLU A 234 -8.44 -5.81 -9.68
N PRO A 235 -9.32 -4.80 -9.82
CA PRO A 235 -9.58 -4.15 -11.11
C PRO A 235 -8.35 -3.50 -11.75
N LEU A 236 -7.29 -3.21 -10.99
CA LEU A 236 -6.05 -2.62 -11.52
C LEU A 236 -5.20 -3.62 -12.32
N LYS A 237 -5.57 -4.91 -12.38
CA LYS A 237 -4.88 -5.93 -13.21
C LYS A 237 -4.87 -5.59 -14.71
N VAL A 238 -5.72 -4.67 -15.14
CA VAL A 238 -5.71 -4.15 -16.51
C VAL A 238 -4.57 -3.18 -16.78
N LEU A 239 -3.97 -2.59 -15.74
CA LEU A 239 -2.77 -1.75 -15.84
C LEU A 239 -1.53 -2.64 -16.04
N ASN A 240 -1.25 -2.98 -17.30
CA ASN A 240 -0.15 -3.85 -17.70
C ASN A 240 0.72 -3.22 -18.79
N ALA A 241 0.81 -1.89 -18.78
CA ALA A 241 1.51 -1.09 -19.76
C ALA A 241 3.04 -1.28 -19.73
N ILE A 242 3.64 -1.32 -20.90
CA ILE A 242 5.10 -1.31 -21.09
C ILE A 242 5.57 -0.04 -21.82
N THR A 243 4.65 0.84 -22.21
CA THR A 243 4.94 2.16 -22.80
C THR A 243 4.09 3.23 -22.14
N VAL A 244 4.56 4.49 -22.24
CA VAL A 244 3.83 5.65 -21.69
C VAL A 244 2.45 5.79 -22.32
N ASP A 245 2.32 5.61 -23.64
CA ASP A 245 1.03 5.74 -24.34
C ASP A 245 0.03 4.66 -23.89
N GLN A 246 0.50 3.41 -23.70
CA GLN A 246 -0.33 2.36 -23.14
C GLN A 246 -0.75 2.69 -21.72
N PHE A 247 0.18 3.18 -20.88
CA PHE A 247 -0.10 3.56 -19.50
C PHE A 247 -1.17 4.65 -19.42
N LYS A 248 -1.07 5.69 -20.27
CA LYS A 248 -2.08 6.74 -20.36
C LYS A 248 -3.46 6.20 -20.71
N SER A 249 -3.53 5.38 -21.77
CA SER A 249 -4.80 4.80 -22.23
C SER A 249 -5.45 3.94 -21.16
N GLN A 250 -4.68 3.03 -20.57
CA GLN A 250 -5.17 2.13 -19.52
C GLN A 250 -5.56 2.88 -18.24
N LEU A 251 -4.84 3.94 -17.89
CA LEU A 251 -5.16 4.76 -16.73
C LEU A 251 -6.50 5.47 -16.88
N GLU A 252 -6.79 6.01 -18.07
CA GLU A 252 -8.09 6.61 -18.36
C GLU A 252 -9.23 5.58 -18.37
N GLU A 253 -8.98 4.37 -18.90
CA GLU A 253 -9.94 3.27 -18.88
C GLU A 253 -10.27 2.80 -17.44
N CYS A 254 -9.29 2.89 -16.51
CA CYS A 254 -9.44 2.46 -15.12
C CYS A 254 -9.86 3.58 -14.16
N LYS A 255 -10.05 4.80 -14.63
CA LYS A 255 -10.26 5.99 -13.79
C LYS A 255 -11.36 5.83 -12.74
N GLU A 256 -12.50 5.28 -13.15
CA GLU A 256 -13.64 5.06 -12.24
C GLU A 256 -13.33 3.95 -11.22
N GLN A 257 -12.62 2.90 -11.65
CA GLN A 257 -12.20 1.82 -10.76
C GLN A 257 -11.18 2.30 -9.72
N ILE A 258 -10.22 3.13 -10.14
CA ILE A 258 -9.24 3.75 -9.23
C ILE A 258 -9.96 4.61 -8.18
N ALA A 259 -10.94 5.43 -8.59
CA ALA A 259 -11.72 6.24 -7.67
C ALA A 259 -12.55 5.38 -6.69
N ALA A 260 -13.13 4.27 -7.17
CA ALA A 260 -13.84 3.32 -6.33
C ALA A 260 -12.91 2.61 -5.34
N SER A 261 -11.73 2.16 -5.79
CA SER A 261 -10.69 1.55 -4.94
C SER A 261 -10.23 2.51 -3.86
N ARG A 262 -9.96 3.78 -4.23
CA ARG A 262 -9.62 4.83 -3.25
C ARG A 262 -10.66 4.96 -2.15
N LYS A 263 -11.93 5.02 -2.54
CA LYS A 263 -13.02 5.13 -1.56
C LYS A 263 -13.07 3.95 -0.59
N ILE A 264 -12.80 2.73 -1.05
CA ILE A 264 -12.78 1.53 -0.19
C ILE A 264 -11.59 1.57 0.75
N LEU A 265 -10.40 1.97 0.25
CA LEU A 265 -9.17 1.99 1.03
C LEU A 265 -9.16 3.07 2.12
N LEU A 266 -9.86 4.18 1.90
CA LEU A 266 -9.91 5.31 2.83
C LEU A 266 -11.11 5.27 3.80
N ASN A 267 -11.97 4.26 3.70
CA ASN A 267 -13.02 3.95 4.67
C ASN A 267 -12.60 2.77 5.55
#